data_e5b17d6ceb5fb13051ded232303aef67
#
_entry.id   e5b17d6ceb5fb13051ded232303aef67
#
_cell.length_a   1.000
_cell.length_b   1.000
_cell.length_c   1.000
_cell.angle_alpha   90.00
_cell.angle_beta   90.00
_cell.angle_gamma   90.00
#
_symmetry.space_group_name_H-M   'P 1'
#
loop_
_entity.id
_entity.type
_entity.pdbx_description
1 polymer ?
#
loop_
_entity_poly.entity_id
_entity_poly.type
_entity_poly.pdbx_seq_one_letter_code
_entity_poly.pdbx_strand_id
1 'polypeptide(L)' 'MEIFDLQGHEYIELNKLLKRMHLVETGGEANICIENGEVMVNGAVEMRKRNKLRDGYIVDFQGQKILIKG' A
#
# COMPACT_ATOMS: atom_id res chain seq x y z
N MET A 1 7.74 -7.95 9.33
CA MET A 1 6.84 -7.63 8.21
C MET A 1 5.40 -7.72 8.68
N GLU A 2 4.61 -6.71 8.38
CA GLU A 2 3.20 -6.73 8.72
C GLU A 2 2.40 -7.41 7.62
N ILE A 3 1.23 -7.91 7.97
CA ILE A 3 0.35 -8.60 7.02
C ILE A 3 -0.98 -7.85 6.96
N PHE A 4 -1.45 -7.57 5.76
CA PHE A 4 -2.79 -7.05 5.53
C PHE A 4 -3.64 -8.14 4.86
N ASP A 5 -4.70 -8.55 5.52
CA ASP A 5 -5.60 -9.58 5.00
C ASP A 5 -6.69 -8.93 4.15
N LEU A 6 -6.84 -9.39 2.91
CA LEU A 6 -7.85 -8.86 1.99
C LEU A 6 -9.29 -9.27 2.39
N GLN A 7 -9.43 -10.26 3.28
CA GLN A 7 -10.73 -10.69 3.80
C GLN A 7 -11.74 -11.02 2.69
N GLY A 8 -11.28 -11.74 1.68
CA GLY A 8 -12.13 -12.17 0.58
C GLY A 8 -12.25 -11.18 -0.57
N HIS A 9 -11.70 -9.98 -0.44
CA HIS A 9 -11.66 -9.04 -1.54
C HIS A 9 -10.53 -9.40 -2.51
N GLU A 10 -10.68 -9.06 -3.77
CA GLU A 10 -9.69 -9.37 -4.78
C GLU A 10 -8.45 -8.48 -4.69
N TYR A 11 -8.62 -7.27 -4.18
CA TYR A 11 -7.52 -6.31 -4.09
C TYR A 11 -7.87 -5.20 -3.10
N ILE A 12 -6.85 -4.41 -2.77
CA ILE A 12 -7.03 -3.13 -2.09
C ILE A 12 -6.23 -2.07 -2.86
N GLU A 13 -6.76 -0.87 -2.98
CA GLU A 13 -6.04 0.22 -3.62
C GLU A 13 -4.91 0.70 -2.71
N LEU A 14 -3.78 1.08 -3.31
CA LEU A 14 -2.57 1.45 -2.57
C LEU A 14 -2.82 2.58 -1.56
N ASN A 15 -3.50 3.65 -1.97
CA ASN A 15 -3.78 4.75 -1.05
C ASN A 15 -4.65 4.32 0.12
N LYS A 16 -5.59 3.40 -0.12
CA LYS A 16 -6.44 2.88 0.96
C LYS A 16 -5.65 1.99 1.91
N LEU A 17 -4.69 1.23 1.39
CA LEU A 17 -3.85 0.40 2.25
C LEU A 17 -3.07 1.24 3.24
N LEU A 18 -2.43 2.32 2.77
CA LEU A 18 -1.63 3.18 3.65
C LEU A 18 -2.48 3.75 4.77
N LYS A 19 -3.71 4.13 4.48
CA LYS A 19 -4.62 4.65 5.49
C LYS A 19 -5.07 3.54 6.45
N ARG A 20 -5.41 2.36 5.93
CA ARG A 20 -5.85 1.22 6.76
C ARG A 20 -4.79 0.77 7.74
N MET A 21 -3.52 0.83 7.33
CA MET A 21 -2.41 0.42 8.18
C MET A 21 -1.94 1.54 9.10
N HIS A 22 -2.64 2.67 9.10
CA HIS A 22 -2.33 3.84 9.92
C HIS A 22 -0.92 4.40 9.66
N LEU A 23 -0.44 4.23 8.44
CA LEU A 23 0.84 4.79 8.02
C LEU A 23 0.70 6.25 7.63
N VAL A 24 -0.51 6.66 7.29
CA VAL A 24 -0.91 8.05 7.05
C VAL A 24 -2.27 8.26 7.70
N GLU A 25 -2.63 9.52 7.93
CA GLU A 25 -3.88 9.84 8.61
C GLU A 25 -5.06 10.03 7.65
N THR A 26 -4.79 10.47 6.42
CA THR A 26 -5.84 10.75 5.44
C THR A 26 -5.48 10.17 4.07
N GLY A 27 -6.50 10.00 3.22
CA GLY A 27 -6.30 9.59 1.84
C GLY A 27 -5.51 10.61 1.03
N GLY A 28 -5.70 11.91 1.32
CA GLY A 28 -4.93 12.96 0.66
C GLY A 28 -3.45 12.86 0.96
N GLU A 29 -3.09 12.59 2.23
CA GLU A 29 -1.71 12.39 2.61
C GLU A 29 -1.12 11.17 1.91
N ALA A 30 -1.87 10.08 1.84
CA ALA A 30 -1.44 8.88 1.13
C ALA A 30 -1.13 9.20 -0.34
N ASN A 31 -2.02 9.94 -1.00
CA ASN A 31 -1.84 10.30 -2.40
C ASN A 31 -0.55 11.11 -2.61
N ILE A 32 -0.28 12.05 -1.72
CA ILE A 32 0.93 12.88 -1.81
C ILE A 32 2.18 12.02 -1.67
N CYS A 33 2.21 11.12 -0.70
CA CYS A 33 3.36 10.23 -0.49
C CYS A 33 3.59 9.33 -1.70
N ILE A 34 2.54 8.79 -2.28
CA ILE A 34 2.64 7.92 -3.45
C ILE A 34 3.17 8.71 -4.65
N GLU A 35 2.61 9.88 -4.90
CA GLU A 35 3.00 10.71 -6.03
C GLU A 35 4.42 11.25 -5.90
N ASN A 36 4.91 11.37 -4.66
CA ASN A 36 6.29 11.78 -4.40
C ASN A 36 7.30 10.63 -4.53
N GLY A 37 6.86 9.43 -4.87
CA GLY A 37 7.75 8.30 -5.04
C GLY A 37 8.24 7.67 -3.73
N GLU A 38 7.50 7.86 -2.64
CA GLU A 38 7.92 7.35 -1.33
C GLU A 38 7.49 5.91 -1.07
N VAL A 39 6.74 5.31 -1.98
CA VAL A 39 6.16 3.98 -1.81
C VAL A 39 6.69 3.03 -2.86
N MET A 40 7.08 1.83 -2.44
CA MET A 40 7.49 0.77 -3.36
C MET A 40 6.48 -0.36 -3.29
N VAL A 41 6.21 -0.96 -4.45
CA VAL A 41 5.37 -2.15 -4.55
C VAL A 41 6.16 -3.20 -5.30
N ASN A 42 6.33 -4.36 -4.67
CA ASN A 42 7.10 -5.47 -5.24
C ASN A 42 8.51 -5.03 -5.69
N GLY A 43 9.15 -4.17 -4.90
CA GLY A 43 10.53 -3.76 -5.13
C GLY A 43 10.70 -2.59 -6.11
N ALA A 44 9.63 -2.02 -6.62
CA ALA A 44 9.72 -0.89 -7.55
C ALA A 44 8.86 0.28 -7.06
N VAL A 45 9.33 1.51 -7.29
CA VAL A 45 8.58 2.70 -6.92
C VAL A 45 7.23 2.70 -7.64
N GLU A 46 6.17 2.89 -6.90
CA GLU A 46 4.82 2.93 -7.44
C GLU A 46 4.22 4.32 -7.23
N MET A 47 3.89 5.01 -8.31
CA MET A 47 3.35 6.36 -8.24
C MET A 47 1.86 6.42 -8.54
N ARG A 48 1.25 5.29 -8.87
CA ARG A 48 -0.19 5.21 -9.12
C ARG A 48 -0.93 5.01 -7.81
N LYS A 49 -1.62 6.03 -7.35
CA LYS A 49 -2.28 6.02 -6.04
C LYS A 49 -3.39 4.97 -5.92
N ARG A 50 -3.98 4.57 -7.03
CA ARG A 50 -5.03 3.54 -7.05
C ARG A 50 -4.54 2.19 -7.55
N ASN A 51 -3.25 1.94 -7.51
CA ASN A 51 -2.71 0.64 -7.89
C ASN A 51 -3.40 -0.46 -7.08
N LYS A 52 -3.87 -1.48 -7.78
CA LYS A 52 -4.60 -2.60 -7.16
C LYS A 52 -3.60 -3.60 -6.60
N LEU A 53 -3.57 -3.70 -5.28
CA LEU A 53 -2.68 -4.62 -4.57
C LEU A 53 -3.40 -5.95 -4.36
N ARG A 54 -2.78 -7.03 -4.82
CA ARG A 54 -3.39 -8.36 -4.79
C ARG A 54 -2.59 -9.28 -3.88
N ASP A 55 -3.11 -10.48 -3.66
CA ASP A 55 -2.44 -11.50 -2.85
C ASP A 55 -0.98 -11.66 -3.27
N GLY A 56 -0.10 -11.68 -2.30
CA GLY A 56 1.34 -11.86 -2.50
C GLY A 56 2.12 -10.59 -2.77
N TYR A 57 1.45 -9.45 -2.97
CA TYR A 57 2.15 -8.18 -3.17
C TYR A 57 2.80 -7.72 -1.87
N ILE A 58 3.96 -7.08 -2.00
CA ILE A 58 4.67 -6.51 -0.85
C ILE A 58 4.77 -5.00 -1.06
N VAL A 59 4.30 -4.24 -0.08
CA VAL A 59 4.38 -2.78 -0.07
C VAL A 59 5.44 -2.36 0.92
N ASP A 60 6.30 -1.42 0.51
CA ASP A 60 7.36 -0.88 1.35
C ASP A 60 7.17 0.62 1.45
N PHE A 61 7.02 1.12 2.67
CA PHE A 61 6.82 2.54 2.93
C PHE A 61 7.52 2.93 4.23
N GLN A 62 8.46 3.86 4.13
CA GLN A 62 9.22 4.37 5.28
C GLN A 62 9.85 3.24 6.10
N GLY A 63 10.41 2.25 5.42
CA GLY A 63 11.07 1.13 6.08
C GLY A 63 10.15 0.06 6.63
N GLN A 64 8.84 0.25 6.51
CA GLN A 64 7.87 -0.77 6.91
C GLN A 64 7.41 -1.56 5.71
N LYS A 65 7.41 -2.88 5.84
CA LYS A 65 6.98 -3.79 4.77
C LYS A 65 5.66 -4.44 5.15
N ILE A 66 4.74 -4.48 4.20
CA ILE A 66 3.41 -5.04 4.38
C ILE A 66 3.18 -6.09 3.30
N LEU A 67 2.89 -7.33 3.72
CA LEU A 67 2.50 -8.39 2.81
C LEU A 67 0.98 -8.38 2.66
N ILE A 68 0.52 -8.35 1.42
CA ILE A 68 -0.91 -8.45 1.11
C ILE A 68 -1.27 -9.93 1.03
N LYS A 69 -2.24 -10.34 1.81
CA LYS A 69 -2.65 -11.73 1.88
C LYS A 69 -4.11 -11.87 1.51
N GLY A 70 -4.40 -12.73 0.54
CA GLY A 70 -5.75 -13.02 0.09
C GLY A 70 -6.40 -14.18 0.82
#